data_d2a03cdcd3707b9d1004725e2eb6d1b3
#
_entry.id   d2a03cdcd3707b9d1004725e2eb6d1b3
#
_cell.length_a   1.000
_cell.length_b   1.000
_cell.length_c   1.000
_cell.angle_alpha   90.00
_cell.angle_beta   90.00
_cell.angle_gamma   90.00
#
_symmetry.space_group_name_H-M   'P 1'
#
loop_
_entity.id
_entity.type
_entity.pdbx_description
1 polymer ?
#
loop_
_entity_poly.entity_id
_entity_poly.type
_entity_poly.pdbx_seq_one_letter_code
_entity_poly.pdbx_strand_id
1 'polypeptide(L)'
;MKKFVYFSALSALLIALLVGCNDDKIGSSYQIFDDNPASNMLAANENFSEWVHVLEYSNMYNAINQATQAFTVFAPDNDAIRTFYAKKGVAGIEDLGKEYARALILHHTVLDSLSVENLQLKTYVTNLAGDRIEVHIDSLHAGQFVLSDNVHVYQSAVHAYNALMYYIDGVMIPLVETIYDRLAENPDYSIMREAVERTGWKEKLDMVNDTVQNENGGYTVNRIAMTFMGVSNAVFAASGIKTFNDLVDKLNAAEDYTQPSNTLYEYVAYHALSFDYTLNDLKTMQGSDVTRIWNTLAENQVFTVTLDTLAGVYTINQQDESIEKTSFLEEKSDIKCKNGYLHEISGWLPVWEPKQSTIIWDLADYVEVKNWVIASGGAEQYQPEEPVSSEKKIDVSKCGAYDYTISESGVGGNSYAYVTYVNCKKNLSAAHFNDRVVFNLGYMGSVSMKTPTIVRGKYRMELSFVYLSDHNFMRQMTDGNGGLIRMTIDEDPSTQRNTAPYTTVSKSTAGVYSAVLYDEIEFSTTASHTFRFVVMDPAASSNKNFSLQFDCITFIPIE
;
A
#
# COMPACT_ATOMS: atom_id res chain seq x y z
N MET A 1 27.64 3.56 17.10
CA MET A 1 28.43 2.55 16.36
C MET A 1 27.58 1.56 15.54
N LYS A 2 26.29 1.36 15.84
CA LYS A 2 25.40 0.47 15.03
C LYS A 2 24.78 1.14 13.78
N LYS A 3 24.64 2.47 13.73
CA LYS A 3 24.21 3.23 12.53
C LYS A 3 25.13 3.02 11.31
N PHE A 4 26.38 2.65 11.52
CA PHE A 4 27.36 2.37 10.46
C PHE A 4 27.10 1.04 9.70
N VAL A 5 26.35 0.11 10.27
CA VAL A 5 26.20 -1.24 9.70
C VAL A 5 25.08 -1.27 8.63
N TYR A 6 24.03 -0.49 8.77
CA TYR A 6 22.89 -0.52 7.84
C TYR A 6 23.12 0.30 6.56
N PHE A 7 23.83 1.41 6.67
CA PHE A 7 24.29 2.15 5.48
C PHE A 7 25.37 1.39 4.70
N SER A 8 26.15 0.56 5.39
CA SER A 8 27.18 -0.27 4.76
C SER A 8 26.60 -1.44 3.94
N ALA A 9 25.39 -1.94 4.22
CA ALA A 9 24.79 -3.03 3.44
C ALA A 9 24.26 -2.54 2.07
N LEU A 10 23.64 -1.37 2.01
CA LEU A 10 23.22 -0.78 0.73
C LEU A 10 24.42 -0.26 -0.07
N SER A 11 25.43 0.32 0.61
CA SER A 11 26.70 0.67 -0.03
C SER A 11 27.51 -0.57 -0.41
N ALA A 12 27.40 -1.70 0.32
CA ALA A 12 28.06 -2.95 -0.06
C ALA A 12 27.42 -3.60 -1.30
N LEU A 13 26.09 -3.47 -1.47
CA LEU A 13 25.43 -3.93 -2.69
C LEU A 13 25.78 -3.04 -3.89
N LEU A 14 25.85 -1.72 -3.71
CA LEU A 14 26.33 -0.79 -4.74
C LEU A 14 27.83 -0.95 -5.00
N ILE A 15 28.64 -1.23 -3.95
CA ILE A 15 30.08 -1.50 -4.06
C ILE A 15 30.36 -2.88 -4.63
N ALA A 16 29.52 -3.88 -4.36
CA ALA A 16 29.63 -5.21 -4.97
C ALA A 16 29.30 -5.19 -6.48
N LEU A 17 28.50 -4.23 -6.95
CA LEU A 17 28.28 -3.97 -8.37
C LEU A 17 29.43 -3.13 -9.00
N LEU A 18 30.27 -2.50 -8.19
CA LEU A 18 31.37 -1.62 -8.63
C LEU A 18 32.78 -2.20 -8.40
N VAL A 19 32.91 -3.31 -7.66
CA VAL A 19 34.19 -4.01 -7.47
C VAL A 19 34.26 -5.20 -8.43
N GLY A 20 34.40 -4.90 -9.70
CA GLY A 20 34.98 -5.82 -10.66
C GLY A 20 36.48 -5.95 -10.37
N CYS A 21 36.93 -7.16 -10.16
CA CYS A 21 38.28 -7.66 -9.93
C CYS A 21 39.42 -6.73 -10.27
N ASN A 22 40.23 -6.46 -9.28
CA ASN A 22 41.62 -6.01 -9.49
C ASN A 22 42.45 -7.22 -9.91
N ASP A 23 42.53 -7.47 -11.23
CA ASP A 23 43.55 -8.31 -11.79
C ASP A 23 44.51 -7.39 -12.56
N ASP A 24 45.69 -7.16 -11.96
CA ASP A 24 46.82 -6.52 -12.61
C ASP A 24 47.26 -7.35 -13.84
N LYS A 25 46.62 -7.16 -14.98
CA LYS A 25 47.12 -7.56 -16.27
C LYS A 25 47.65 -6.33 -17.00
N ILE A 26 48.95 -6.18 -16.96
CA ILE A 26 49.74 -5.35 -17.86
C ILE A 26 49.36 -5.77 -19.30
N GLY A 27 48.60 -4.93 -20.02
CA GLY A 27 48.23 -5.18 -21.40
C GLY A 27 46.78 -4.87 -21.77
N SER A 28 46.02 -4.13 -20.99
CA SER A 28 44.71 -3.64 -21.41
C SER A 28 44.91 -2.52 -22.44
N SER A 29 44.44 -2.76 -23.66
CA SER A 29 44.27 -1.72 -24.67
C SER A 29 43.44 -0.58 -24.08
N TYR A 30 43.97 0.65 -24.10
CA TYR A 30 43.18 1.83 -23.88
C TYR A 30 42.05 1.86 -24.92
N GLN A 31 40.82 1.61 -24.46
CA GLN A 31 39.66 1.98 -25.27
C GLN A 31 39.56 3.50 -25.19
N ILE A 32 39.84 4.16 -26.30
CA ILE A 32 39.53 5.57 -26.50
C ILE A 32 38.01 5.59 -26.73
N PHE A 33 37.26 6.01 -25.75
CA PHE A 33 35.83 6.26 -25.94
C PHE A 33 35.67 7.60 -26.64
N ASP A 34 34.88 7.65 -27.69
CA ASP A 34 34.58 8.89 -28.41
C ASP A 34 33.77 9.87 -27.55
N ASP A 35 33.04 9.35 -26.53
CA ASP A 35 32.25 10.13 -25.58
C ASP A 35 32.82 10.05 -24.17
N ASN A 36 32.80 11.18 -23.44
CA ASN A 36 33.22 11.23 -22.05
C ASN A 36 32.09 10.66 -21.11
N PRO A 37 32.47 10.05 -19.97
CA PRO A 37 31.50 9.71 -18.91
C PRO A 37 30.77 10.94 -18.38
N ALA A 38 29.58 10.71 -17.79
CA ALA A 38 28.67 11.78 -17.37
C ALA A 38 29.31 12.84 -16.46
N SER A 39 30.03 12.42 -15.40
CA SER A 39 30.64 13.40 -14.48
C SER A 39 31.74 14.22 -15.16
N ASN A 40 32.52 13.63 -16.08
CA ASN A 40 33.55 14.36 -16.85
C ASN A 40 32.91 15.36 -17.83
N MET A 41 31.78 15.02 -18.45
CA MET A 41 31.06 15.95 -19.32
C MET A 41 30.50 17.13 -18.52
N LEU A 42 29.94 16.87 -17.33
CA LEU A 42 29.44 17.91 -16.43
C LEU A 42 30.59 18.81 -15.93
N ALA A 43 31.75 18.23 -15.58
CA ALA A 43 32.93 18.98 -15.15
C ALA A 43 33.53 19.86 -16.23
N ALA A 44 33.36 19.49 -17.51
CA ALA A 44 33.79 20.31 -18.64
C ALA A 44 32.85 21.50 -18.95
N ASN A 45 31.67 21.56 -18.29
CA ASN A 45 30.69 22.61 -18.48
C ASN A 45 30.55 23.48 -17.22
N GLU A 46 31.00 24.74 -17.33
CA GLU A 46 30.99 25.68 -16.20
C GLU A 46 29.62 25.89 -15.56
N ASN A 47 28.52 25.65 -16.28
CA ASN A 47 27.16 25.78 -15.77
C ASN A 47 26.79 24.71 -14.72
N PHE A 48 27.59 23.66 -14.56
CA PHE A 48 27.34 22.56 -13.62
C PHE A 48 28.41 22.43 -12.52
N SER A 49 29.26 23.47 -12.35
CA SER A 49 30.35 23.42 -11.36
C SER A 49 29.85 23.16 -9.93
N GLU A 50 28.69 23.69 -9.53
CA GLU A 50 28.08 23.44 -8.22
C GLU A 50 27.63 21.96 -8.09
N TRP A 51 27.03 21.38 -9.14
CA TRP A 51 26.63 19.96 -9.14
C TRP A 51 27.84 19.04 -9.12
N VAL A 52 28.88 19.38 -9.86
CA VAL A 52 30.17 18.66 -9.82
C VAL A 52 30.76 18.69 -8.40
N HIS A 53 30.69 19.84 -7.73
CA HIS A 53 31.13 19.95 -6.34
C HIS A 53 30.33 19.02 -5.41
N VAL A 54 29.01 18.91 -5.58
CA VAL A 54 28.19 17.93 -4.84
C VAL A 54 28.64 16.49 -5.12
N LEU A 55 28.93 16.15 -6.38
CA LEU A 55 29.45 14.83 -6.79
C LEU A 55 30.77 14.50 -6.11
N GLU A 56 31.70 15.47 -6.05
CA GLU A 56 33.02 15.30 -5.43
C GLU A 56 32.89 15.18 -3.90
N TYR A 57 32.12 16.08 -3.26
CA TYR A 57 31.92 16.09 -1.83
C TYR A 57 31.28 14.81 -1.32
N SER A 58 30.31 14.25 -2.07
CA SER A 58 29.64 12.98 -1.76
C SER A 58 30.49 11.74 -2.05
N ASN A 59 31.66 11.87 -2.67
CA ASN A 59 32.49 10.80 -3.25
C ASN A 59 31.79 10.00 -4.36
N MET A 60 30.79 10.57 -5.04
CA MET A 60 30.06 9.91 -6.11
C MET A 60 30.61 10.19 -7.52
N TYR A 61 31.52 11.16 -7.68
CA TYR A 61 32.08 11.54 -8.96
C TYR A 61 32.69 10.35 -9.73
N ASN A 62 33.62 9.64 -9.07
CA ASN A 62 34.26 8.47 -9.68
C ASN A 62 33.31 7.27 -9.80
N ALA A 63 32.39 7.10 -8.85
CA ALA A 63 31.41 6.02 -8.89
C ALA A 63 30.50 6.14 -10.13
N ILE A 64 30.06 7.34 -10.46
CA ILE A 64 29.27 7.61 -11.66
C ILE A 64 30.11 7.38 -12.93
N ASN A 65 31.35 7.83 -12.97
CA ASN A 65 32.21 7.66 -14.15
C ASN A 65 32.59 6.19 -14.45
N GLN A 66 32.70 5.37 -13.41
CA GLN A 66 33.09 3.95 -13.54
C GLN A 66 31.91 3.00 -13.69
N ALA A 67 30.68 3.50 -13.64
CA ALA A 67 29.51 2.67 -13.81
C ALA A 67 29.49 1.99 -15.19
N THR A 68 29.32 0.67 -15.19
CA THR A 68 29.28 -0.16 -16.41
C THR A 68 27.89 -0.30 -16.99
N GLN A 69 26.86 0.07 -16.21
CA GLN A 69 25.46 0.09 -16.66
C GLN A 69 25.07 1.50 -17.07
N ALA A 70 24.29 1.61 -18.12
CA ALA A 70 23.76 2.89 -18.56
C ALA A 70 22.67 3.37 -17.56
N PHE A 71 22.65 4.66 -17.28
CA PHE A 71 21.70 5.28 -16.37
C PHE A 71 21.22 6.64 -16.88
N THR A 72 20.23 7.22 -16.21
CA THR A 72 19.75 8.57 -16.48
C THR A 72 20.14 9.47 -15.34
N VAL A 73 20.67 10.67 -15.65
CA VAL A 73 21.01 11.71 -14.67
C VAL A 73 20.18 12.94 -14.97
N PHE A 74 19.44 13.41 -13.97
CA PHE A 74 18.83 14.73 -13.94
C PHE A 74 19.83 15.70 -13.27
N ALA A 75 20.52 16.51 -14.07
CA ALA A 75 21.59 17.38 -13.60
C ALA A 75 21.10 18.81 -13.41
N PRO A 76 21.00 19.33 -12.17
CA PRO A 76 20.67 20.71 -11.91
C PRO A 76 21.85 21.64 -12.25
N ASP A 77 21.53 22.77 -12.83
CA ASP A 77 22.56 23.80 -13.11
C ASP A 77 22.94 24.59 -11.85
N ASN A 78 23.90 25.48 -11.99
CA ASN A 78 24.43 26.28 -10.88
C ASN A 78 23.35 27.16 -10.23
N ASP A 79 22.41 27.72 -11.02
CA ASP A 79 21.38 28.60 -10.51
C ASP A 79 20.32 27.80 -9.73
N ALA A 80 20.00 26.59 -10.20
CA ALA A 80 19.17 25.62 -9.49
C ALA A 80 19.76 25.27 -8.11
N ILE A 81 21.07 24.96 -8.06
CA ILE A 81 21.76 24.61 -6.81
C ILE A 81 21.83 25.80 -5.85
N ARG A 82 22.16 27.00 -6.33
CA ARG A 82 22.19 28.21 -5.48
C ARG A 82 20.81 28.54 -4.93
N THR A 83 19.77 28.39 -5.75
CA THR A 83 18.38 28.58 -5.31
C THR A 83 18.00 27.57 -4.23
N PHE A 84 18.43 26.32 -4.37
CA PHE A 84 18.23 25.27 -3.38
C PHE A 84 18.94 25.61 -2.06
N TYR A 85 20.22 26.02 -2.08
CA TYR A 85 20.94 26.43 -0.86
C TYR A 85 20.25 27.61 -0.17
N ALA A 86 19.83 28.61 -0.93
CA ALA A 86 19.09 29.74 -0.38
C ALA A 86 17.77 29.35 0.29
N LYS A 87 17.00 28.43 -0.34
CA LYS A 87 15.76 27.91 0.25
C LYS A 87 16.00 27.10 1.52
N LYS A 88 17.11 26.36 1.59
CA LYS A 88 17.51 25.58 2.78
C LYS A 88 18.15 26.45 3.87
N GLY A 89 18.51 27.69 3.58
CA GLY A 89 19.20 28.59 4.54
C GLY A 89 20.64 28.18 4.84
N VAL A 90 21.32 27.53 3.88
CA VAL A 90 22.70 27.06 4.00
C VAL A 90 23.61 27.74 2.99
N ALA A 91 24.93 27.78 3.27
CA ALA A 91 25.91 28.41 2.40
C ALA A 91 26.40 27.46 1.27
N GLY A 92 26.38 26.15 1.51
CA GLY A 92 26.81 25.13 0.58
C GLY A 92 26.43 23.74 1.00
N ILE A 93 26.85 22.75 0.20
CA ILE A 93 26.55 21.34 0.46
C ILE A 93 27.20 20.81 1.74
N GLU A 94 28.29 21.43 2.18
CA GLU A 94 29.02 21.06 3.38
C GLU A 94 28.15 21.21 4.65
N ASP A 95 27.30 22.23 4.67
CA ASP A 95 26.41 22.50 5.80
C ASP A 95 25.34 21.40 5.93
N LEU A 96 24.99 20.71 4.83
CA LEU A 96 24.05 19.60 4.81
C LEU A 96 24.72 18.23 5.08
N GLY A 97 26.04 18.17 4.90
CA GLY A 97 26.83 16.97 5.14
C GLY A 97 26.85 15.95 4.00
N LYS A 98 27.81 15.00 4.09
CA LYS A 98 28.09 14.03 3.02
C LYS A 98 26.94 13.07 2.74
N GLU A 99 26.22 12.67 3.75
CA GLU A 99 25.08 11.73 3.60
C GLU A 99 23.92 12.39 2.83
N TYR A 100 23.66 13.67 3.11
CA TYR A 100 22.68 14.44 2.35
C TYR A 100 23.12 14.64 0.90
N ALA A 101 24.38 15.00 0.67
CA ALA A 101 24.94 15.13 -0.67
C ALA A 101 24.81 13.83 -1.47
N ARG A 102 25.08 12.70 -0.83
CA ARG A 102 24.92 11.38 -1.45
C ARG A 102 23.46 11.08 -1.76
N ALA A 103 22.54 11.33 -0.82
CA ALA A 103 21.11 11.17 -1.04
C ALA A 103 20.63 12.03 -2.22
N LEU A 104 21.15 13.26 -2.34
CA LEU A 104 20.84 14.18 -3.42
C LEU A 104 21.23 13.58 -4.78
N ILE A 105 22.46 13.04 -4.92
CA ILE A 105 22.91 12.40 -6.15
C ILE A 105 22.07 11.16 -6.49
N LEU A 106 21.81 10.31 -5.50
CA LEU A 106 21.00 9.09 -5.71
C LEU A 106 19.55 9.44 -6.11
N HIS A 107 19.01 10.54 -5.58
CA HIS A 107 17.68 11.01 -5.92
C HIS A 107 17.58 11.54 -7.36
N HIS A 108 18.65 12.09 -7.91
CA HIS A 108 18.73 12.61 -9.28
C HIS A 108 19.21 11.58 -10.31
N THR A 109 19.39 10.32 -9.92
CA THR A 109 19.90 9.26 -10.80
C THR A 109 18.93 8.10 -10.88
N VAL A 110 18.66 7.60 -12.09
CA VAL A 110 17.80 6.44 -12.36
C VAL A 110 18.64 5.34 -13.00
N LEU A 111 18.52 4.10 -12.52
CA LEU A 111 19.25 2.93 -13.04
C LEU A 111 18.59 2.40 -14.32
N ASP A 112 18.47 3.22 -15.33
CA ASP A 112 17.98 2.87 -16.65
C ASP A 112 18.33 4.02 -17.60
N SER A 113 18.60 3.72 -18.86
CA SER A 113 18.82 4.73 -19.89
C SER A 113 17.47 5.13 -20.52
N LEU A 114 16.86 6.16 -19.98
CA LEU A 114 15.52 6.59 -20.36
C LEU A 114 15.59 7.61 -21.51
N SER A 115 15.21 7.21 -22.73
CA SER A 115 15.02 8.14 -23.84
C SER A 115 13.83 9.08 -23.59
N VAL A 116 13.74 10.15 -24.38
CA VAL A 116 12.62 11.10 -24.35
C VAL A 116 11.29 10.38 -24.53
N GLU A 117 11.22 9.46 -25.50
CA GLU A 117 10.03 8.67 -25.78
C GLU A 117 9.63 7.78 -24.59
N ASN A 118 10.62 7.17 -23.94
CA ASN A 118 10.37 6.33 -22.78
C ASN A 118 9.87 7.14 -21.58
N LEU A 119 10.40 8.37 -21.37
CA LEU A 119 9.91 9.26 -20.32
C LEU A 119 8.49 9.74 -20.60
N GLN A 120 8.12 10.02 -21.85
CA GLN A 120 6.76 10.44 -22.23
C GLN A 120 5.68 9.41 -21.92
N LEU A 121 6.05 8.13 -21.83
CA LEU A 121 5.13 7.04 -21.55
C LEU A 121 4.99 6.76 -20.04
N LYS A 122 5.72 7.47 -19.19
CA LYS A 122 5.74 7.23 -17.75
C LYS A 122 5.13 8.40 -16.98
N THR A 123 4.39 8.10 -15.94
CA THR A 123 3.90 9.08 -14.96
C THR A 123 4.88 9.26 -13.82
N TYR A 124 5.78 8.29 -13.62
CA TYR A 124 6.88 8.36 -12.67
C TYR A 124 8.04 7.43 -13.08
N VAL A 125 9.21 7.69 -12.55
CA VAL A 125 10.38 6.81 -12.61
C VAL A 125 10.91 6.57 -11.19
N THR A 126 11.51 5.40 -10.94
CA THR A 126 12.12 5.10 -9.64
C THR A 126 13.62 5.42 -9.70
N ASN A 127 14.10 6.27 -8.80
CA ASN A 127 15.49 6.66 -8.71
C ASN A 127 16.35 5.66 -7.93
N LEU A 128 17.67 5.89 -7.88
CA LEU A 128 18.60 5.03 -7.11
C LEU A 128 18.41 5.06 -5.60
N ALA A 129 17.70 6.05 -5.06
CA ALA A 129 17.32 6.09 -3.65
C ALA A 129 16.05 5.27 -3.36
N GLY A 130 15.43 4.68 -4.40
CA GLY A 130 14.17 3.93 -4.31
C GLY A 130 12.93 4.82 -4.23
N ASP A 131 13.06 6.13 -4.45
CA ASP A 131 11.95 7.07 -4.43
C ASP A 131 11.37 7.24 -5.83
N ARG A 132 10.11 7.68 -5.92
CA ARG A 132 9.48 8.03 -7.19
C ARG A 132 9.77 9.47 -7.55
N ILE A 133 10.18 9.70 -8.79
CA ILE A 133 10.22 11.01 -9.44
C ILE A 133 9.01 11.05 -10.36
N GLU A 134 8.08 11.96 -10.11
CA GLU A 134 6.94 12.18 -11.00
C GLU A 134 7.41 12.79 -12.32
N VAL A 135 6.77 12.42 -13.41
CA VAL A 135 7.09 12.90 -14.76
C VAL A 135 5.80 13.40 -15.40
N HIS A 136 5.75 14.69 -15.70
CA HIS A 136 4.64 15.33 -16.39
C HIS A 136 5.13 15.94 -17.72
N ILE A 137 4.31 15.87 -18.74
CA ILE A 137 4.58 16.58 -20.00
C ILE A 137 4.25 18.06 -19.77
N ASP A 138 5.19 18.94 -20.09
CA ASP A 138 4.91 20.38 -20.03
C ASP A 138 3.92 20.75 -21.12
N SER A 139 2.72 21.16 -20.69
CA SER A 139 1.64 21.56 -21.62
C SER A 139 1.92 22.90 -22.32
N LEU A 140 2.84 23.70 -21.80
CA LEU A 140 3.20 25.01 -22.36
C LEU A 140 4.39 24.93 -23.34
N HIS A 141 5.25 23.92 -23.19
CA HIS A 141 6.46 23.76 -24.00
C HIS A 141 6.52 22.34 -24.55
N ALA A 142 6.09 22.17 -25.79
CA ALA A 142 6.02 20.85 -26.44
C ALA A 142 7.35 20.11 -26.42
N GLY A 143 7.35 18.90 -25.86
CA GLY A 143 8.52 18.02 -25.75
C GLY A 143 9.40 18.26 -24.53
N GLN A 144 9.00 19.15 -23.61
CA GLN A 144 9.65 19.33 -22.31
C GLN A 144 8.92 18.58 -21.21
N PHE A 145 9.63 18.34 -20.10
CA PHE A 145 9.10 17.65 -18.93
C PHE A 145 9.14 18.55 -17.71
N VAL A 146 8.17 18.35 -16.83
CA VAL A 146 8.15 18.83 -15.46
C VAL A 146 8.28 17.62 -14.55
N LEU A 147 9.28 17.61 -13.70
CA LEU A 147 9.55 16.57 -12.72
C LEU A 147 8.96 16.93 -11.35
N SER A 148 9.12 16.05 -10.37
CA SER A 148 8.81 16.32 -8.97
C SER A 148 9.30 17.71 -8.53
N ASP A 149 8.65 18.30 -7.54
CA ASP A 149 8.97 19.64 -7.00
C ASP A 149 8.84 20.78 -8.04
N ASN A 150 8.09 20.55 -9.12
CA ASN A 150 7.89 21.48 -10.22
C ASN A 150 9.19 21.89 -10.92
N VAL A 151 10.11 20.94 -11.09
CA VAL A 151 11.41 21.12 -11.73
C VAL A 151 11.28 20.89 -13.22
N HIS A 152 11.68 21.89 -14.04
CA HIS A 152 11.60 21.81 -15.50
C HIS A 152 12.87 21.25 -16.12
N VAL A 153 12.69 20.38 -17.11
CA VAL A 153 13.77 19.90 -17.95
C VAL A 153 13.91 20.85 -19.14
N TYR A 154 14.98 21.64 -19.18
CA TYR A 154 15.23 22.58 -20.26
C TYR A 154 16.12 22.04 -21.39
N GLN A 155 16.87 20.95 -21.12
CA GLN A 155 17.61 20.25 -22.15
C GLN A 155 17.55 18.73 -21.94
N SER A 156 17.08 18.01 -22.95
CA SER A 156 16.81 16.58 -22.88
C SER A 156 17.86 15.76 -23.62
N ALA A 157 18.06 14.52 -23.16
CA ALA A 157 18.81 13.46 -23.83
C ALA A 157 20.22 13.86 -24.28
N VAL A 158 20.99 14.52 -23.42
CA VAL A 158 22.42 14.77 -23.65
C VAL A 158 23.16 13.45 -23.42
N HIS A 159 23.76 12.92 -24.48
CA HIS A 159 24.46 11.63 -24.44
C HIS A 159 25.83 11.75 -23.77
N ALA A 160 26.07 10.89 -22.79
CA ALA A 160 27.37 10.57 -22.25
C ALA A 160 27.68 9.10 -22.51
N TYR A 161 28.95 8.70 -22.42
CA TYR A 161 29.35 7.30 -22.62
C TYR A 161 28.51 6.29 -21.84
N ASN A 162 28.16 6.62 -20.58
CA ASN A 162 27.49 5.73 -19.66
C ASN A 162 26.14 6.26 -19.16
N ALA A 163 25.62 7.37 -19.70
CA ALA A 163 24.35 7.94 -19.25
C ALA A 163 23.63 8.75 -20.34
N LEU A 164 22.31 8.88 -20.16
CA LEU A 164 21.53 9.97 -20.72
C LEU A 164 21.34 11.05 -19.65
N MET A 165 21.70 12.29 -19.97
CA MET A 165 21.58 13.42 -19.05
C MET A 165 20.43 14.33 -19.46
N TYR A 166 19.69 14.79 -18.47
CA TYR A 166 18.64 15.79 -18.59
C TYR A 166 19.01 16.98 -17.71
N TYR A 167 19.13 18.16 -18.32
CA TYR A 167 19.48 19.37 -17.58
C TYR A 167 18.23 20.03 -17.06
N ILE A 168 18.25 20.38 -15.77
CA ILE A 168 17.08 20.83 -15.02
C ILE A 168 17.36 22.17 -14.31
N ASP A 169 16.28 22.99 -14.21
CA ASP A 169 16.32 24.35 -13.64
C ASP A 169 16.05 24.40 -12.12
N GLY A 170 15.89 23.23 -11.51
CA GLY A 170 15.63 23.10 -10.07
C GLY A 170 16.28 21.87 -9.49
N VAL A 171 16.27 21.76 -8.17
CA VAL A 171 16.76 20.60 -7.43
C VAL A 171 15.56 19.83 -6.90
N MET A 172 15.43 18.56 -7.26
CA MET A 172 14.47 17.64 -6.64
C MET A 172 14.96 17.30 -5.23
N ILE A 173 14.16 17.59 -4.22
CA ILE A 173 14.57 17.48 -2.82
C ILE A 173 14.47 16.00 -2.38
N PRO A 174 15.59 15.34 -2.02
CA PRO A 174 15.53 13.98 -1.51
C PRO A 174 14.81 13.95 -0.16
N LEU A 175 13.94 12.98 -0.03
CA LEU A 175 13.30 12.71 1.24
C LEU A 175 14.27 11.88 2.09
N VAL A 176 14.83 12.46 3.14
CA VAL A 176 15.83 11.82 4.01
C VAL A 176 15.32 11.62 5.43
N GLU A 177 14.43 12.48 5.90
CA GLU A 177 13.87 12.44 7.24
C GLU A 177 12.85 11.30 7.35
N THR A 178 13.05 10.43 8.33
CA THR A 178 12.11 9.36 8.69
C THR A 178 10.94 9.92 9.50
N ILE A 179 9.94 9.08 9.79
CA ILE A 179 8.85 9.46 10.71
C ILE A 179 9.42 9.85 12.08
N TYR A 180 10.43 9.11 12.56
CA TYR A 180 11.08 9.46 13.84
C TYR A 180 11.82 10.81 13.76
N ASP A 181 12.54 11.07 12.68
CA ASP A 181 13.25 12.34 12.52
C ASP A 181 12.27 13.52 12.55
N ARG A 182 11.12 13.42 11.89
CA ARG A 182 10.07 14.45 11.92
C ARG A 182 9.50 14.70 13.31
N LEU A 183 9.32 13.64 14.11
CA LEU A 183 8.92 13.78 15.51
C LEU A 183 10.03 14.39 16.36
N ALA A 184 11.30 14.06 16.09
CA ALA A 184 12.44 14.50 16.87
C ALA A 184 12.81 15.97 16.60
N GLU A 185 12.66 16.43 15.36
CA GLU A 185 12.96 17.80 14.95
C GLU A 185 11.95 18.83 15.49
N ASN A 186 10.70 18.40 15.73
CA ASN A 186 9.65 19.30 16.19
C ASN A 186 9.45 19.19 17.71
N PRO A 187 9.78 20.24 18.48
CA PRO A 187 9.63 20.24 19.95
C PRO A 187 8.19 20.07 20.42
N ASP A 188 7.20 20.33 19.55
CA ASP A 188 5.77 20.16 19.86
C ASP A 188 5.39 18.69 20.03
N TYR A 189 6.23 17.74 19.62
CA TYR A 189 6.01 16.30 19.81
C TYR A 189 6.83 15.69 20.95
N SER A 190 7.38 16.50 21.88
CA SER A 190 8.33 15.98 22.87
C SER A 190 7.78 14.86 23.74
N ILE A 191 6.49 14.88 24.13
CA ILE A 191 5.85 13.81 24.92
C ILE A 191 5.72 12.54 24.07
N MET A 192 5.22 12.66 22.84
CA MET A 192 5.06 11.51 21.92
C MET A 192 6.41 10.92 21.54
N ARG A 193 7.41 11.78 21.30
CA ARG A 193 8.78 11.34 21.02
C ARG A 193 9.36 10.55 22.19
N GLU A 194 9.21 11.02 23.43
CA GLU A 194 9.70 10.29 24.61
C GLU A 194 8.99 8.92 24.73
N ALA A 195 7.68 8.85 24.48
CA ALA A 195 6.96 7.58 24.44
C ALA A 195 7.53 6.62 23.38
N VAL A 196 7.76 7.10 22.17
CA VAL A 196 8.39 6.36 21.07
C VAL A 196 9.78 5.84 21.46
N GLU A 197 10.61 6.69 22.07
CA GLU A 197 11.97 6.32 22.50
C GLU A 197 11.95 5.28 23.63
N ARG A 198 11.13 5.49 24.66
CA ARG A 198 11.04 4.62 25.84
C ARG A 198 10.48 3.23 25.53
N THR A 199 9.61 3.13 24.54
CA THR A 199 9.02 1.84 24.11
C THR A 199 9.87 1.09 23.10
N GLY A 200 10.98 1.68 22.62
CA GLY A 200 11.82 1.09 21.56
C GLY A 200 11.24 1.24 20.16
N TRP A 201 10.14 1.96 19.99
CA TRP A 201 9.53 2.22 18.69
C TRP A 201 10.36 3.16 17.80
N LYS A 202 11.32 3.87 18.38
CA LYS A 202 12.29 4.67 17.62
C LYS A 202 12.92 3.88 16.47
N GLU A 203 13.41 2.66 16.75
CA GLU A 203 14.09 1.84 15.75
C GLU A 203 13.13 1.47 14.59
N LYS A 204 11.86 1.25 14.89
CA LYS A 204 10.83 0.94 13.88
C LYS A 204 10.47 2.15 13.03
N LEU A 205 10.24 3.32 13.66
CA LEU A 205 9.91 4.57 12.97
C LEU A 205 11.12 5.22 12.25
N ASP A 206 12.34 4.75 12.53
CA ASP A 206 13.58 5.16 11.85
C ASP A 206 13.99 4.18 10.74
N MET A 207 13.32 3.03 10.67
CA MET A 207 13.65 1.97 9.70
C MET A 207 13.10 2.31 8.31
N VAL A 208 13.98 2.29 7.30
CA VAL A 208 13.62 2.52 5.89
C VAL A 208 13.53 1.22 5.11
N ASN A 209 14.43 0.27 5.43
CA ASN A 209 14.48 -1.03 4.77
C ASN A 209 14.65 -2.13 5.79
N ASP A 210 13.99 -3.25 5.57
CA ASP A 210 14.21 -4.52 6.26
C ASP A 210 14.94 -5.48 5.32
N THR A 211 15.94 -6.18 5.84
CA THR A 211 16.74 -7.13 5.08
C THR A 211 16.47 -8.54 5.59
N VAL A 212 15.77 -9.32 4.79
CA VAL A 212 15.41 -10.70 5.12
C VAL A 212 16.31 -11.68 4.35
N GLN A 213 16.91 -12.64 5.06
CA GLN A 213 17.64 -13.71 4.40
C GLN A 213 16.64 -14.72 3.82
N ASN A 214 16.74 -15.00 2.53
CA ASN A 214 15.90 -15.99 1.86
C ASN A 214 16.45 -17.41 2.03
N GLU A 215 15.64 -18.42 1.70
CA GLU A 215 15.99 -19.86 1.86
C GLU A 215 17.23 -20.28 1.08
N ASN A 216 17.60 -19.55 0.03
CA ASN A 216 18.77 -19.82 -0.80
C ASN A 216 20.05 -19.13 -0.31
N GLY A 217 20.04 -18.54 0.90
CA GLY A 217 21.17 -17.82 1.47
C GLY A 217 21.42 -16.42 0.91
N GLY A 218 20.59 -15.96 -0.02
CA GLY A 218 20.58 -14.57 -0.50
C GLY A 218 19.81 -13.65 0.45
N TYR A 219 19.87 -12.35 0.18
CA TYR A 219 19.15 -11.34 0.95
C TYR A 219 18.12 -10.62 0.06
N THR A 220 16.92 -10.44 0.60
CA THR A 220 15.89 -9.57 0.01
C THR A 220 15.78 -8.32 0.87
N VAL A 221 15.85 -7.17 0.23
CA VAL A 221 15.64 -5.87 0.89
C VAL A 221 14.22 -5.41 0.61
N ASN A 222 13.41 -5.37 1.67
CA ASN A 222 12.04 -4.88 1.61
C ASN A 222 12.00 -3.44 2.12
N ARG A 223 11.42 -2.54 1.33
CA ARG A 223 11.19 -1.18 1.79
C ARG A 223 10.08 -1.18 2.85
N ILE A 224 10.35 -0.51 3.97
CA ILE A 224 9.36 -0.29 5.02
C ILE A 224 8.57 0.97 4.69
N ALA A 225 7.25 0.85 4.76
CA ALA A 225 6.32 1.96 4.63
C ALA A 225 5.34 1.93 5.81
N MET A 226 5.17 3.07 6.49
CA MET A 226 4.28 3.21 7.63
C MET A 226 3.52 4.53 7.59
N THR A 227 2.39 4.56 8.28
CA THR A 227 1.67 5.79 8.60
C THR A 227 1.66 5.96 10.11
N PHE A 228 1.94 7.14 10.61
CA PHE A 228 1.97 7.42 12.03
C PHE A 228 1.08 8.62 12.39
N MET A 229 0.25 8.45 13.43
CA MET A 229 -0.61 9.50 13.98
C MET A 229 0.15 10.24 15.07
N GLY A 230 0.59 11.46 14.78
CA GLY A 230 1.31 12.31 15.72
C GLY A 230 0.36 13.06 16.65
N VAL A 231 0.69 13.09 17.93
CA VAL A 231 -0.03 13.85 18.96
C VAL A 231 0.88 14.94 19.50
N SER A 232 0.51 16.21 19.28
CA SER A 232 1.30 17.33 19.79
C SER A 232 1.09 17.55 21.29
N ASN A 233 2.07 18.23 21.91
CA ASN A 233 2.01 18.59 23.34
C ASN A 233 0.75 19.41 23.67
N ALA A 234 0.30 20.24 22.74
CA ALA A 234 -0.92 21.04 22.92
C ALA A 234 -2.16 20.14 22.98
N VAL A 235 -2.23 19.10 22.14
CA VAL A 235 -3.32 18.11 22.13
C VAL A 235 -3.26 17.27 23.41
N PHE A 236 -2.09 16.81 23.82
CA PHE A 236 -1.94 16.11 25.11
C PHE A 236 -2.38 16.98 26.29
N ALA A 237 -1.98 18.26 26.30
CA ALA A 237 -2.34 19.18 27.39
C ALA A 237 -3.86 19.42 27.49
N ALA A 238 -4.57 19.47 26.34
CA ALA A 238 -6.02 19.59 26.31
C ALA A 238 -6.72 18.40 27.01
N SER A 239 -6.12 17.21 26.94
CA SER A 239 -6.58 16.00 27.61
C SER A 239 -5.98 15.80 29.02
N GLY A 240 -5.31 16.83 29.58
CA GLY A 240 -4.74 16.83 30.93
C GLY A 240 -3.39 16.16 31.05
N ILE A 241 -2.72 15.82 29.93
CA ILE A 241 -1.39 15.19 29.86
C ILE A 241 -0.38 16.30 29.55
N LYS A 242 0.45 16.70 30.51
CA LYS A 242 1.42 17.81 30.36
C LYS A 242 2.86 17.31 30.26
N THR A 243 3.12 16.11 30.73
CA THR A 243 4.43 15.47 30.75
C THR A 243 4.32 14.03 30.32
N PHE A 244 5.46 13.40 30.00
CA PHE A 244 5.55 11.96 29.74
C PHE A 244 5.01 11.13 30.93
N ASN A 245 5.31 11.55 32.18
CA ASN A 245 4.81 10.84 33.35
C ASN A 245 3.29 10.91 33.46
N ASP A 246 2.66 12.02 33.11
CA ASP A 246 1.19 12.12 33.09
C ASP A 246 0.58 11.14 32.07
N LEU A 247 1.27 10.92 30.93
CA LEU A 247 0.85 9.92 29.95
C LEU A 247 0.97 8.50 30.52
N VAL A 248 2.10 8.18 31.17
CA VAL A 248 2.35 6.88 31.82
C VAL A 248 1.28 6.60 32.88
N ASP A 249 1.00 7.59 33.74
CA ASP A 249 -0.01 7.50 34.81
C ASP A 249 -1.42 7.30 34.22
N LYS A 250 -1.75 8.04 33.17
CA LYS A 250 -3.07 7.95 32.52
C LYS A 250 -3.30 6.60 31.82
N LEU A 251 -2.25 5.98 31.32
CA LEU A 251 -2.27 4.64 30.70
C LEU A 251 -2.12 3.51 31.75
N ASN A 252 -1.85 3.82 33.01
CA ASN A 252 -1.47 2.85 34.05
C ASN A 252 -0.33 1.92 33.58
N ALA A 253 0.65 2.48 32.87
CA ALA A 253 1.73 1.70 32.28
C ALA A 253 2.68 1.19 33.37
N ALA A 254 2.92 -0.13 33.36
CA ALA A 254 3.88 -0.78 34.27
C ALA A 254 5.33 -0.40 33.86
N GLU A 255 6.30 -0.65 34.75
CA GLU A 255 7.71 -0.61 34.40
C GLU A 255 8.04 -1.61 33.27
N ASP A 256 9.09 -1.35 32.51
CA ASP A 256 9.46 -2.04 31.28
C ASP A 256 8.49 -1.75 30.11
N TYR A 257 8.60 -0.52 29.62
CA TYR A 257 7.80 -0.04 28.48
C TYR A 257 8.10 -0.72 27.15
N THR A 258 9.11 -1.58 27.07
CA THR A 258 9.51 -2.26 25.82
C THR A 258 8.72 -3.53 25.54
N GLN A 259 7.94 -4.00 26.51
CA GLN A 259 7.14 -5.21 26.35
C GLN A 259 5.89 -4.92 25.50
N PRO A 260 5.58 -5.75 24.48
CA PRO A 260 4.40 -5.58 23.64
C PRO A 260 3.05 -5.52 24.42
N SER A 261 2.98 -6.19 25.58
CA SER A 261 1.80 -6.18 26.45
C SER A 261 1.73 -4.97 27.39
N ASN A 262 2.70 -4.06 27.35
CA ASN A 262 2.68 -2.84 28.14
C ASN A 262 1.74 -1.82 27.49
N THR A 263 0.89 -1.18 28.28
CA THR A 263 -0.12 -0.23 27.78
C THR A 263 0.49 0.99 27.08
N LEU A 264 1.69 1.43 27.45
CA LEU A 264 2.39 2.50 26.74
C LEU A 264 2.95 2.01 25.38
N TYR A 265 3.48 0.78 25.33
CA TYR A 265 3.92 0.18 24.06
C TYR A 265 2.73 0.03 23.11
N GLU A 266 1.63 -0.54 23.62
CA GLU A 266 0.39 -0.71 22.86
C GLU A 266 -0.15 0.64 22.37
N TYR A 267 -0.12 1.68 23.22
CA TYR A 267 -0.50 3.03 22.84
C TYR A 267 0.31 3.56 21.64
N VAL A 268 1.64 3.46 21.69
CA VAL A 268 2.49 3.90 20.57
C VAL A 268 2.24 3.06 19.32
N ALA A 269 2.11 1.74 19.47
CA ALA A 269 1.80 0.82 18.37
C ALA A 269 0.43 1.12 17.73
N TYR A 270 -0.54 1.56 18.54
CA TYR A 270 -1.89 1.92 18.10
C TYR A 270 -1.92 3.14 17.17
N HIS A 271 -0.92 4.02 17.29
CA HIS A 271 -0.77 5.20 16.43
C HIS A 271 -0.07 4.89 15.10
N ALA A 272 0.35 3.67 14.87
CA ALA A 272 1.07 3.24 13.67
C ALA A 272 0.22 2.30 12.81
N LEU A 273 0.24 2.51 11.49
CA LEU A 273 -0.32 1.62 10.48
C LEU A 273 0.78 1.06 9.59
N SER A 274 0.57 -0.14 9.07
CA SER A 274 1.34 -0.65 7.93
C SER A 274 1.00 0.17 6.69
N PHE A 275 1.98 0.37 5.80
CA PHE A 275 1.89 1.14 4.55
C PHE A 275 1.82 2.66 4.73
N ASP A 276 2.13 3.36 3.66
CA ASP A 276 2.25 4.81 3.55
C ASP A 276 0.94 5.42 3.02
N TYR A 277 -0.06 5.48 3.89
CA TYR A 277 -1.36 6.08 3.56
C TYR A 277 -1.31 7.60 3.62
N THR A 278 -1.77 8.24 2.54
CA THR A 278 -2.08 9.68 2.56
C THR A 278 -3.35 9.95 3.37
N LEU A 279 -3.58 11.19 3.73
CA LEU A 279 -4.83 11.59 4.39
C LEU A 279 -6.06 11.28 3.52
N ASN A 280 -5.91 11.41 2.20
CA ASN A 280 -6.97 11.03 1.27
C ASN A 280 -7.26 9.53 1.31
N ASP A 281 -6.23 8.66 1.38
CA ASP A 281 -6.44 7.22 1.50
C ASP A 281 -7.16 6.86 2.79
N LEU A 282 -6.81 7.52 3.91
CA LEU A 282 -7.45 7.31 5.21
C LEU A 282 -8.92 7.75 5.22
N LYS A 283 -9.27 8.77 4.44
CA LYS A 283 -10.62 9.33 4.33
C LYS A 283 -11.48 8.70 3.24
N THR A 284 -10.88 8.00 2.27
CA THR A 284 -11.63 7.41 1.17
C THR A 284 -12.55 6.31 1.69
N MET A 285 -13.85 6.51 1.53
CA MET A 285 -14.89 5.52 1.82
C MET A 285 -15.27 4.79 0.55
N GLN A 286 -15.79 3.57 0.69
CA GLN A 286 -16.25 2.79 -0.45
C GLN A 286 -17.78 2.83 -0.54
N GLY A 287 -18.28 3.11 -1.72
CA GLY A 287 -19.72 3.13 -1.98
C GLY A 287 -20.49 4.03 -1.02
N SER A 288 -21.48 3.47 -0.34
CA SER A 288 -22.30 4.16 0.65
C SER A 288 -21.76 4.08 2.08
N ASP A 289 -20.60 3.47 2.29
CA ASP A 289 -20.02 3.32 3.61
C ASP A 289 -19.62 4.67 4.18
N VAL A 290 -19.93 4.88 5.45
CA VAL A 290 -19.56 6.10 6.20
C VAL A 290 -18.49 5.83 7.25
N THR A 291 -18.08 4.57 7.42
CA THR A 291 -17.09 4.16 8.41
C THR A 291 -16.13 3.13 7.79
N ARG A 292 -14.83 3.34 7.98
CA ARG A 292 -13.79 2.40 7.59
C ARG A 292 -12.97 1.98 8.81
N ILE A 293 -12.62 0.70 8.87
CA ILE A 293 -11.80 0.11 9.93
C ILE A 293 -10.36 0.02 9.44
N TRP A 294 -9.41 0.48 10.26
CA TRP A 294 -7.98 0.44 9.98
C TRP A 294 -7.26 -0.43 11.01
N ASN A 295 -6.49 -1.40 10.53
CA ASN A 295 -5.61 -2.20 11.38
C ASN A 295 -4.42 -1.38 11.84
N THR A 296 -4.17 -1.35 13.14
CA THR A 296 -2.99 -0.72 13.72
C THR A 296 -1.84 -1.73 13.86
N LEU A 297 -0.66 -1.25 14.24
CA LEU A 297 0.46 -2.13 14.58
C LEU A 297 0.43 -2.60 16.05
N ALA A 298 -0.55 -2.17 16.85
CA ALA A 298 -0.90 -2.83 18.11
C ALA A 298 -1.63 -4.14 17.81
N GLU A 299 -1.25 -5.18 18.51
CA GLU A 299 -1.78 -6.53 18.28
C GLU A 299 -3.29 -6.58 18.51
N ASN A 300 -4.04 -7.00 17.49
CA ASN A 300 -5.50 -7.12 17.50
C ASN A 300 -6.26 -5.79 17.78
N GLN A 301 -5.62 -4.65 17.55
CA GLN A 301 -6.23 -3.35 17.75
C GLN A 301 -6.48 -2.65 16.40
N VAL A 302 -7.61 -1.97 16.33
CA VAL A 302 -8.04 -1.20 15.18
C VAL A 302 -8.53 0.17 15.60
N PHE A 303 -8.53 1.13 14.70
CA PHE A 303 -9.32 2.34 14.83
C PHE A 303 -10.29 2.49 13.65
N THR A 304 -11.33 3.27 13.83
CA THR A 304 -12.30 3.57 12.78
C THR A 304 -12.14 5.01 12.32
N VAL A 305 -12.31 5.24 11.03
CA VAL A 305 -12.49 6.57 10.45
C VAL A 305 -13.93 6.66 9.98
N THR A 306 -14.68 7.63 10.49
CA THR A 306 -16.11 7.80 10.19
C THR A 306 -16.34 9.18 9.59
N LEU A 307 -17.09 9.23 8.48
CA LEU A 307 -17.56 10.47 7.88
C LEU A 307 -18.86 10.90 8.56
N ASP A 308 -18.82 12.02 9.28
CA ASP A 308 -20.03 12.74 9.66
C ASP A 308 -20.59 13.45 8.42
N THR A 309 -21.59 12.85 7.79
CA THR A 309 -22.18 13.35 6.54
C THR A 309 -22.89 14.70 6.70
N LEU A 310 -23.29 15.06 7.91
CA LEU A 310 -23.92 16.35 8.21
C LEU A 310 -22.88 17.46 8.37
N ALA A 311 -21.79 17.16 9.04
CA ALA A 311 -20.72 18.11 9.30
C ALA A 311 -19.64 18.12 8.19
N GLY A 312 -19.58 17.08 7.35
CA GLY A 312 -18.51 16.88 6.36
C GLY A 312 -17.13 16.65 6.97
N VAL A 313 -17.08 16.15 8.22
CA VAL A 313 -15.85 15.97 8.98
C VAL A 313 -15.56 14.49 9.18
N TYR A 314 -14.29 14.10 9.02
CA TYR A 314 -13.83 12.76 9.32
C TYR A 314 -13.34 12.67 10.77
N THR A 315 -13.87 11.72 11.52
CA THR A 315 -13.54 11.50 12.93
C THR A 315 -12.99 10.10 13.14
N ILE A 316 -12.13 9.97 14.15
CA ILE A 316 -11.52 8.70 14.54
C ILE A 316 -12.24 8.19 15.78
N ASN A 317 -12.66 6.91 15.78
CA ASN A 317 -13.33 6.21 16.89
C ASN A 317 -14.63 6.89 17.40
N GLN A 318 -15.35 7.55 16.52
CA GLN A 318 -16.57 8.31 16.90
C GLN A 318 -17.75 7.45 17.34
N GLN A 319 -17.68 6.14 17.22
CA GLN A 319 -18.80 5.24 17.57
C GLN A 319 -19.13 5.21 19.07
N ASP A 320 -18.30 5.81 19.90
CA ASP A 320 -18.50 5.90 21.35
C ASP A 320 -18.50 7.37 21.80
N GLU A 321 -19.64 7.85 22.29
CA GLU A 321 -19.79 9.22 22.80
C GLU A 321 -18.97 9.48 24.08
N SER A 322 -18.50 8.44 24.75
CA SER A 322 -17.63 8.54 25.94
C SER A 322 -16.18 8.88 25.60
N ILE A 323 -15.78 8.79 24.33
CA ILE A 323 -14.43 9.08 23.85
C ILE A 323 -14.39 10.50 23.31
N GLU A 324 -13.31 11.22 23.63
CA GLU A 324 -13.05 12.54 23.08
C GLU A 324 -12.96 12.49 21.55
N LYS A 325 -13.75 13.32 20.87
CA LYS A 325 -13.76 13.36 19.40
C LYS A 325 -12.37 13.70 18.88
N THR A 326 -11.81 12.78 18.14
CA THR A 326 -10.52 12.94 17.47
C THR A 326 -10.73 13.04 15.95
N SER A 327 -10.06 13.98 15.30
CA SER A 327 -10.08 14.16 13.86
C SER A 327 -8.67 14.42 13.33
N PHE A 328 -8.48 14.37 12.02
CA PHE A 328 -7.21 14.75 11.40
C PHE A 328 -7.08 16.28 11.35
N LEU A 329 -5.89 16.79 11.66
CA LEU A 329 -5.54 18.19 11.45
C LEU A 329 -4.94 18.33 10.04
N GLU A 330 -5.78 18.72 9.08
CA GLU A 330 -5.43 18.67 7.65
C GLU A 330 -4.17 19.46 7.31
N GLU A 331 -4.02 20.66 7.87
CA GLU A 331 -2.85 21.53 7.64
C GLU A 331 -1.54 20.97 8.22
N LYS A 332 -1.63 19.96 9.08
CA LYS A 332 -0.51 19.30 9.74
C LYS A 332 -0.46 17.79 9.44
N SER A 333 -1.12 17.41 8.37
CA SER A 333 -1.17 16.04 7.86
C SER A 333 -0.42 15.94 6.52
N ASP A 334 -0.32 14.72 5.97
CA ASP A 334 0.43 14.43 4.75
C ASP A 334 1.91 14.86 4.81
N ILE A 335 2.48 14.86 6.02
CA ILE A 335 3.92 15.11 6.20
C ILE A 335 4.65 13.88 5.67
N LYS A 336 5.19 14.02 4.47
CA LYS A 336 5.90 12.94 3.80
C LYS A 336 7.24 12.67 4.48
N CYS A 337 7.50 11.41 4.78
CA CYS A 337 8.71 10.90 5.40
C CYS A 337 9.38 9.84 4.51
N LYS A 338 10.68 9.57 4.73
CA LYS A 338 11.43 8.57 3.95
C LYS A 338 10.78 7.18 3.99
N ASN A 339 10.12 6.85 5.09
CA ASN A 339 9.47 5.57 5.34
C ASN A 339 7.97 5.69 5.56
N GLY A 340 7.31 6.72 5.00
CA GLY A 340 5.85 6.83 5.03
C GLY A 340 5.31 8.22 5.27
N TYR A 341 4.21 8.33 6.02
CA TYR A 341 3.54 9.59 6.33
C TYR A 341 3.33 9.80 7.82
N LEU A 342 3.43 11.07 8.24
CA LEU A 342 3.04 11.53 9.56
C LEU A 342 1.82 12.43 9.43
N HIS A 343 0.74 12.15 10.20
CA HIS A 343 -0.45 12.96 10.29
C HIS A 343 -0.66 13.43 11.72
N GLU A 344 -0.94 14.71 11.95
CA GLU A 344 -1.31 15.20 13.27
C GLU A 344 -2.82 15.03 13.48
N ILE A 345 -3.19 14.58 14.69
CA ILE A 345 -4.58 14.37 15.10
C ILE A 345 -4.96 15.30 16.24
N SER A 346 -6.26 15.59 16.38
CA SER A 346 -6.79 16.58 17.33
C SER A 346 -7.03 16.06 18.74
N GLY A 347 -6.92 14.75 18.97
CA GLY A 347 -7.09 14.10 20.27
C GLY A 347 -5.91 13.19 20.61
N TRP A 348 -5.78 12.79 21.88
CA TRP A 348 -4.66 11.93 22.32
C TRP A 348 -4.82 10.46 21.93
N LEU A 349 -5.98 10.08 21.38
CA LEU A 349 -6.30 8.78 20.79
C LEU A 349 -5.90 7.58 21.67
N PRO A 350 -6.57 7.34 22.81
CA PRO A 350 -6.33 6.15 23.62
C PRO A 350 -6.69 4.88 22.84
N VAL A 351 -6.03 3.78 23.20
CA VAL A 351 -6.38 2.46 22.65
C VAL A 351 -7.84 2.19 22.97
N TRP A 352 -8.62 1.89 21.94
CA TRP A 352 -10.05 1.66 22.04
C TRP A 352 -10.48 0.58 21.07
N GLU A 353 -11.33 -0.31 21.52
CA GLU A 353 -11.92 -1.33 20.67
C GLU A 353 -13.27 -0.85 20.15
N PRO A 354 -13.47 -0.80 18.82
CA PRO A 354 -14.73 -0.40 18.25
C PRO A 354 -15.85 -1.38 18.64
N LYS A 355 -17.08 -0.87 18.76
CA LYS A 355 -18.25 -1.71 18.89
C LYS A 355 -18.49 -2.48 17.60
N GLN A 356 -19.04 -3.67 17.72
CA GLN A 356 -19.49 -4.44 16.59
C GLN A 356 -20.43 -3.62 15.71
N SER A 357 -20.23 -3.66 14.43
CA SER A 357 -21.09 -3.07 13.40
C SER A 357 -21.33 -4.06 12.27
N THR A 358 -22.35 -3.82 11.48
CA THR A 358 -22.56 -4.59 10.26
C THR A 358 -21.41 -4.34 9.30
N ILE A 359 -20.78 -5.41 8.82
CA ILE A 359 -19.69 -5.38 7.84
C ILE A 359 -20.18 -6.06 6.57
N ILE A 360 -20.10 -5.37 5.46
CA ILE A 360 -20.35 -5.94 4.14
C ILE A 360 -19.01 -6.23 3.48
N TRP A 361 -18.74 -7.48 3.24
CA TRP A 361 -17.55 -7.93 2.53
C TRP A 361 -17.88 -8.20 1.07
N ASP A 362 -17.61 -7.24 0.24
CA ASP A 362 -17.70 -7.39 -1.22
C ASP A 362 -16.57 -8.33 -1.69
N LEU A 363 -16.96 -9.40 -2.38
CA LEU A 363 -16.00 -10.41 -2.82
C LEU A 363 -15.20 -10.00 -4.07
N ALA A 364 -15.56 -8.88 -4.69
CA ALA A 364 -14.85 -8.27 -5.81
C ALA A 364 -13.90 -7.12 -5.38
N ASP A 365 -14.02 -6.61 -4.16
CA ASP A 365 -13.33 -5.40 -3.70
C ASP A 365 -11.85 -5.64 -3.34
N TYR A 366 -11.05 -5.89 -4.36
CA TYR A 366 -9.60 -6.03 -4.26
C TYR A 366 -8.89 -5.14 -5.27
N VAL A 367 -7.79 -4.51 -4.83
CA VAL A 367 -7.00 -3.57 -5.67
C VAL A 367 -6.56 -4.20 -7.00
N GLU A 368 -6.17 -5.47 -6.99
CA GLU A 368 -5.77 -6.20 -8.20
C GLU A 368 -6.94 -6.36 -9.17
N VAL A 369 -8.13 -6.71 -8.66
CA VAL A 369 -9.36 -6.84 -9.45
C VAL A 369 -9.68 -5.49 -10.10
N LYS A 370 -9.69 -4.41 -9.32
CA LYS A 370 -9.88 -3.05 -9.80
C LYS A 370 -8.93 -2.69 -10.94
N ASN A 371 -7.64 -2.93 -10.75
CA ASN A 371 -6.62 -2.60 -11.75
C ASN A 371 -6.84 -3.37 -13.06
N TRP A 372 -7.21 -4.65 -13.01
CA TRP A 372 -7.48 -5.44 -14.21
C TRP A 372 -8.76 -5.03 -14.91
N VAL A 373 -9.79 -4.70 -14.16
CA VAL A 373 -11.06 -4.21 -14.73
C VAL A 373 -10.84 -2.90 -15.46
N ILE A 374 -10.10 -1.96 -14.86
CA ILE A 374 -9.72 -0.68 -15.47
C ILE A 374 -8.89 -0.92 -16.74
N ALA A 375 -7.87 -1.79 -16.68
CA ALA A 375 -7.03 -2.12 -17.82
C ALA A 375 -7.80 -2.79 -18.97
N SER A 376 -8.89 -3.49 -18.66
CA SER A 376 -9.72 -4.22 -19.65
C SER A 376 -10.78 -3.37 -20.34
N GLY A 377 -11.04 -2.16 -19.89
CA GLY A 377 -12.06 -1.34 -20.54
C GLY A 377 -12.44 -0.04 -19.85
N GLY A 378 -11.72 0.35 -18.82
CA GLY A 378 -11.85 1.62 -18.12
C GLY A 378 -12.54 1.53 -16.75
N ALA A 379 -12.38 2.59 -15.96
CA ALA A 379 -12.87 2.71 -14.59
C ALA A 379 -14.39 2.53 -14.45
N GLU A 380 -15.14 2.87 -15.49
CA GLU A 380 -16.61 2.75 -15.53
C GLU A 380 -17.13 1.32 -15.39
N GLN A 381 -16.24 0.32 -15.49
CA GLN A 381 -16.61 -1.09 -15.43
C GLN A 381 -16.37 -1.73 -14.07
N TYR A 382 -15.63 -1.09 -13.20
CA TYR A 382 -15.41 -1.53 -11.83
C TYR A 382 -16.37 -0.82 -10.90
N GLN A 383 -17.16 -1.62 -10.16
CA GLN A 383 -18.17 -1.11 -9.22
C GLN A 383 -19.02 0.03 -9.81
N PRO A 384 -19.77 -0.22 -10.88
CA PRO A 384 -20.54 0.83 -11.54
C PRO A 384 -21.66 1.35 -10.61
N GLU A 385 -21.83 2.66 -10.56
CA GLU A 385 -22.91 3.30 -9.80
C GLU A 385 -24.30 2.82 -10.27
N GLU A 386 -24.42 2.56 -11.57
CA GLU A 386 -25.66 2.08 -12.19
C GLU A 386 -25.44 0.74 -12.91
N PRO A 387 -26.46 -0.13 -12.93
CA PRO A 387 -26.38 -1.41 -13.62
C PRO A 387 -26.10 -1.24 -15.12
N VAL A 388 -25.25 -2.10 -15.67
CA VAL A 388 -24.87 -2.04 -17.08
C VAL A 388 -25.98 -2.59 -18.00
N SER A 389 -26.00 -2.15 -19.26
CA SER A 389 -26.94 -2.66 -20.27
C SER A 389 -26.61 -4.10 -20.70
N SER A 390 -25.34 -4.48 -20.71
CA SER A 390 -24.85 -5.83 -21.00
C SER A 390 -23.70 -6.19 -20.08
N GLU A 391 -23.73 -7.40 -19.54
CA GLU A 391 -22.67 -7.87 -18.65
C GLU A 391 -21.33 -7.98 -19.37
N LYS A 392 -20.29 -7.47 -18.72
CA LYS A 392 -18.90 -7.70 -19.08
C LYS A 392 -18.28 -8.69 -18.11
N LYS A 393 -17.49 -9.62 -18.64
CA LYS A 393 -16.82 -10.67 -17.89
C LYS A 393 -15.32 -10.49 -18.04
N ILE A 394 -14.64 -10.39 -16.92
CA ILE A 394 -13.20 -10.12 -16.86
C ILE A 394 -12.55 -11.25 -16.05
N ASP A 395 -11.54 -11.88 -16.64
CA ASP A 395 -10.76 -12.93 -15.97
C ASP A 395 -9.92 -12.30 -14.85
N VAL A 396 -10.21 -12.71 -13.62
CA VAL A 396 -9.49 -12.29 -12.41
C VAL A 396 -8.85 -13.48 -11.68
N SER A 397 -8.70 -14.60 -12.37
CA SER A 397 -8.15 -15.85 -11.82
C SER A 397 -6.71 -15.73 -11.30
N LYS A 398 -5.98 -14.68 -11.70
CA LYS A 398 -4.61 -14.42 -11.24
C LYS A 398 -4.54 -13.52 -10.00
N CYS A 399 -5.67 -13.07 -9.48
CA CYS A 399 -5.72 -12.24 -8.28
C CYS A 399 -5.23 -13.03 -7.06
N GLY A 400 -4.23 -12.53 -6.37
CA GLY A 400 -3.66 -13.15 -5.17
C GLY A 400 -4.64 -13.22 -3.99
N ALA A 401 -5.72 -12.44 -4.02
CA ALA A 401 -6.79 -12.50 -3.02
C ALA A 401 -7.61 -13.80 -3.09
N TYR A 402 -7.61 -14.49 -4.23
CA TYR A 402 -8.32 -15.75 -4.41
C TYR A 402 -7.33 -16.92 -4.43
N ASP A 403 -7.05 -17.50 -3.28
CA ASP A 403 -6.29 -18.75 -3.18
C ASP A 403 -7.22 -19.93 -3.48
N TYR A 404 -7.19 -20.42 -4.71
CA TYR A 404 -8.14 -21.42 -5.18
C TYR A 404 -7.47 -22.68 -5.72
N THR A 405 -8.22 -23.80 -5.59
CA THR A 405 -7.90 -25.08 -6.22
C THR A 405 -9.03 -25.49 -7.15
N ILE A 406 -8.69 -26.07 -8.28
CA ILE A 406 -9.66 -26.62 -9.23
C ILE A 406 -9.67 -28.14 -9.17
N SER A 407 -10.85 -28.73 -9.40
CA SER A 407 -10.94 -30.17 -9.57
C SER A 407 -10.47 -30.60 -10.95
N GLU A 408 -9.64 -31.64 -11.03
CA GLU A 408 -9.18 -32.23 -12.31
C GLU A 408 -10.33 -32.73 -13.18
N SER A 409 -11.46 -33.11 -12.57
CA SER A 409 -12.60 -33.78 -13.22
C SER A 409 -13.74 -32.83 -13.52
N GLY A 410 -13.69 -31.71 -14.01
CA GLY A 410 -14.92 -30.93 -14.26
C GLY A 410 -14.77 -29.63 -15.02
N VAL A 411 -13.58 -29.09 -15.06
CA VAL A 411 -13.39 -27.73 -15.58
C VAL A 411 -12.78 -27.70 -16.99
N GLY A 412 -12.37 -28.82 -17.53
CA GLY A 412 -11.74 -28.92 -18.85
C GLY A 412 -12.68 -28.50 -20.02
N GLY A 413 -12.23 -27.51 -20.79
CA GLY A 413 -12.93 -27.01 -21.99
C GLY A 413 -14.00 -25.96 -21.72
N ASN A 414 -13.92 -25.26 -20.62
CA ASN A 414 -14.82 -24.16 -20.25
C ASN A 414 -14.45 -22.86 -20.99
N SER A 415 -15.48 -22.12 -21.41
CA SER A 415 -15.31 -20.78 -22.00
C SER A 415 -15.11 -19.66 -20.97
N TYR A 416 -15.15 -19.98 -19.68
CA TYR A 416 -15.00 -19.04 -18.58
C TYR A 416 -13.68 -19.24 -17.85
N ALA A 417 -13.09 -18.16 -17.37
CA ALA A 417 -12.00 -18.22 -16.39
C ALA A 417 -12.49 -18.89 -15.09
N TYR A 418 -11.54 -19.39 -14.28
CA TYR A 418 -11.87 -20.03 -13.00
C TYR A 418 -12.48 -19.04 -12.00
N VAL A 419 -12.01 -17.81 -12.01
CA VAL A 419 -12.58 -16.70 -11.25
C VAL A 419 -12.81 -15.54 -12.19
N THR A 420 -14.06 -15.05 -12.24
CA THR A 420 -14.48 -14.02 -13.19
C THR A 420 -15.21 -12.90 -12.47
N TYR A 421 -14.78 -11.67 -12.66
CA TYR A 421 -15.52 -10.47 -12.28
C TYR A 421 -16.61 -10.19 -13.32
N VAL A 422 -17.82 -9.83 -12.88
CA VAL A 422 -18.95 -9.56 -13.76
C VAL A 422 -19.75 -8.38 -13.27
N ASN A 423 -19.92 -7.35 -14.12
CA ASN A 423 -20.89 -6.27 -13.88
C ASN A 423 -22.34 -6.80 -14.01
N CYS A 424 -23.22 -6.35 -13.14
CA CYS A 424 -24.61 -6.77 -13.12
C CYS A 424 -25.51 -5.94 -14.04
N LYS A 425 -26.46 -6.62 -14.69
CA LYS A 425 -27.54 -6.00 -15.47
C LYS A 425 -28.61 -5.40 -14.56
N LYS A 426 -29.48 -4.55 -15.15
CA LYS A 426 -30.56 -3.84 -14.45
C LYS A 426 -31.49 -4.75 -13.63
N ASN A 427 -31.74 -5.98 -14.08
CA ASN A 427 -32.55 -6.94 -13.31
C ASN A 427 -31.80 -7.57 -12.11
N LEU A 428 -30.52 -7.26 -11.94
CA LEU A 428 -29.65 -7.69 -10.85
C LEU A 428 -29.12 -6.49 -10.04
N SER A 429 -29.81 -5.35 -10.10
CA SER A 429 -29.41 -4.07 -9.45
C SER A 429 -29.41 -4.11 -7.93
N ALA A 430 -29.89 -5.19 -7.32
CA ALA A 430 -29.80 -5.41 -5.88
C ALA A 430 -28.44 -6.00 -5.45
N ALA A 431 -27.55 -6.34 -6.40
CA ALA A 431 -26.17 -6.71 -6.09
C ALA A 431 -25.40 -5.50 -5.53
N HIS A 432 -24.56 -5.74 -4.53
CA HIS A 432 -23.72 -4.71 -3.96
C HIS A 432 -22.79 -4.16 -5.05
N PHE A 433 -22.65 -2.85 -5.15
CA PHE A 433 -21.91 -2.16 -6.23
C PHE A 433 -22.23 -2.61 -7.67
N ASN A 434 -23.40 -3.22 -7.90
CA ASN A 434 -23.83 -3.73 -9.21
C ASN A 434 -22.85 -4.70 -9.87
N ASP A 435 -22.15 -5.50 -9.10
CA ASP A 435 -21.23 -6.51 -9.61
C ASP A 435 -21.32 -7.86 -8.87
N ARG A 436 -20.49 -8.81 -9.23
CA ARG A 436 -20.34 -10.10 -8.58
C ARG A 436 -19.07 -10.81 -9.03
N VAL A 437 -18.67 -11.81 -8.25
CA VAL A 437 -17.60 -12.75 -8.60
C VAL A 437 -18.19 -14.11 -8.91
N VAL A 438 -17.73 -14.71 -9.99
CA VAL A 438 -18.12 -16.05 -10.44
C VAL A 438 -16.98 -17.01 -10.21
N PHE A 439 -17.20 -18.04 -9.40
CA PHE A 439 -16.23 -19.10 -9.12
C PHE A 439 -16.63 -20.39 -9.84
N ASN A 440 -15.78 -20.86 -10.75
CA ASN A 440 -15.96 -22.08 -11.52
C ASN A 440 -14.83 -23.08 -11.22
N LEU A 441 -14.94 -23.77 -10.11
CA LEU A 441 -13.86 -24.56 -9.50
C LEU A 441 -14.03 -26.09 -9.68
N GLY A 442 -15.20 -26.54 -10.12
CA GLY A 442 -15.51 -27.96 -10.22
C GLY A 442 -15.78 -28.62 -8.86
N TYR A 443 -16.19 -29.92 -8.91
CA TYR A 443 -16.45 -30.70 -7.69
C TYR A 443 -15.17 -30.84 -6.84
N MET A 444 -15.27 -30.58 -5.54
CA MET A 444 -14.15 -30.51 -4.60
C MET A 444 -13.15 -29.35 -4.84
N GLY A 445 -13.36 -28.52 -5.86
CA GLY A 445 -12.61 -27.27 -5.98
C GLY A 445 -12.93 -26.32 -4.83
N SER A 446 -11.97 -25.52 -4.42
CA SER A 446 -12.10 -24.62 -3.26
C SER A 446 -11.49 -23.26 -3.52
N VAL A 447 -11.93 -22.28 -2.75
CA VAL A 447 -11.27 -20.96 -2.67
C VAL A 447 -11.20 -20.51 -1.23
N SER A 448 -10.05 -19.93 -0.88
CA SER A 448 -9.80 -19.26 0.40
C SER A 448 -9.59 -17.77 0.14
N MET A 449 -10.18 -16.94 0.97
CA MET A 449 -10.10 -15.48 0.89
C MET A 449 -9.95 -14.89 2.29
N LYS A 450 -9.30 -13.73 2.39
CA LYS A 450 -9.22 -12.96 3.63
C LYS A 450 -10.42 -12.04 3.76
N THR A 451 -11.11 -12.11 4.90
CA THR A 451 -12.18 -11.16 5.24
C THR A 451 -11.61 -9.77 5.48
N PRO A 452 -12.42 -8.70 5.40
CA PRO A 452 -12.12 -7.46 6.10
C PRO A 452 -11.86 -7.74 7.58
N THR A 453 -11.30 -6.76 8.29
CA THR A 453 -11.16 -6.86 9.75
C THR A 453 -12.53 -6.93 10.40
N ILE A 454 -12.75 -7.96 11.19
CA ILE A 454 -13.98 -8.20 11.95
C ILE A 454 -13.68 -7.90 13.42
N VAL A 455 -14.47 -7.01 14.02
CA VAL A 455 -14.39 -6.75 15.47
C VAL A 455 -14.83 -7.99 16.23
N ARG A 456 -14.07 -8.40 17.25
CA ARG A 456 -14.42 -9.58 18.07
C ARG A 456 -15.87 -9.55 18.54
N GLY A 457 -16.49 -10.71 18.58
CA GLY A 457 -17.87 -10.89 19.06
C GLY A 457 -18.67 -11.85 18.21
N LYS A 458 -19.98 -11.86 18.39
CA LYS A 458 -20.90 -12.77 17.75
C LYS A 458 -21.58 -12.14 16.55
N TYR A 459 -21.66 -12.89 15.46
CA TYR A 459 -22.24 -12.43 14.21
C TYR A 459 -23.14 -13.51 13.60
N ARG A 460 -24.16 -13.05 12.92
CA ARG A 460 -24.85 -13.81 11.89
C ARG A 460 -24.18 -13.48 10.56
N MET A 461 -23.91 -14.51 9.76
CA MET A 461 -23.33 -14.32 8.42
C MET A 461 -24.34 -14.65 7.34
N GLU A 462 -24.50 -13.75 6.40
CA GLU A 462 -25.36 -13.91 5.23
C GLU A 462 -24.57 -13.75 3.94
N LEU A 463 -24.83 -14.66 2.97
CA LEU A 463 -24.29 -14.58 1.63
C LEU A 463 -25.33 -13.97 0.70
N SER A 464 -24.98 -12.89 0.03
CA SER A 464 -25.69 -12.38 -1.13
C SER A 464 -25.17 -13.07 -2.40
N PHE A 465 -26.08 -13.55 -3.24
CA PHE A 465 -25.72 -14.27 -4.45
C PHE A 465 -26.73 -14.03 -5.58
N VAL A 466 -26.25 -14.14 -6.81
CA VAL A 466 -27.05 -13.94 -8.01
C VAL A 466 -27.63 -15.29 -8.48
N TYR A 467 -28.93 -15.30 -8.71
CA TYR A 467 -29.62 -16.39 -9.36
C TYR A 467 -29.98 -16.04 -10.82
N LEU A 468 -29.57 -16.88 -11.74
CA LEU A 468 -29.92 -16.78 -13.17
C LEU A 468 -30.72 -18.00 -13.60
N SER A 469 -31.89 -17.80 -14.19
CA SER A 469 -32.82 -18.88 -14.55
C SER A 469 -32.29 -19.88 -15.60
N ASP A 470 -31.27 -19.47 -16.36
CA ASP A 470 -30.57 -20.28 -17.38
C ASP A 470 -29.27 -20.91 -16.88
N HIS A 471 -28.89 -20.65 -15.59
CA HIS A 471 -27.65 -21.12 -15.04
C HIS A 471 -27.72 -22.59 -14.61
N ASN A 472 -26.81 -23.42 -15.09
CA ASN A 472 -26.84 -24.86 -14.87
C ASN A 472 -26.66 -25.27 -13.40
N PHE A 473 -25.87 -24.56 -12.65
CA PHE A 473 -25.63 -24.79 -11.24
C PHE A 473 -26.92 -24.85 -10.41
N MET A 474 -27.86 -23.97 -10.70
CA MET A 474 -29.08 -23.82 -9.92
C MET A 474 -30.22 -24.73 -10.41
N ARG A 475 -30.17 -25.16 -11.68
CA ARG A 475 -31.23 -26.00 -12.27
C ARG A 475 -31.16 -27.46 -11.87
N GLN A 476 -29.99 -27.96 -11.50
CA GLN A 476 -29.81 -29.37 -11.14
C GLN A 476 -30.15 -29.66 -9.68
N MET A 477 -30.98 -28.85 -9.09
CA MET A 477 -31.52 -29.05 -7.75
C MET A 477 -32.55 -30.19 -7.78
N THR A 478 -32.09 -31.41 -8.00
CA THR A 478 -32.85 -32.60 -7.62
C THR A 478 -32.69 -32.77 -6.12
N ASP A 479 -33.81 -32.91 -5.42
CA ASP A 479 -33.88 -33.23 -3.98
C ASP A 479 -33.42 -32.17 -2.98
N GLY A 480 -33.40 -30.89 -3.34
CA GLY A 480 -33.12 -29.79 -2.40
C GLY A 480 -31.66 -29.60 -2.04
N ASN A 481 -30.70 -30.23 -2.73
CA ASN A 481 -29.26 -30.19 -2.42
C ASN A 481 -28.44 -29.43 -3.47
N GLY A 482 -29.08 -28.68 -4.38
CA GLY A 482 -28.36 -27.95 -5.44
C GLY A 482 -27.48 -26.85 -4.89
N GLY A 483 -26.25 -26.77 -5.41
CA GLY A 483 -25.28 -25.76 -5.01
C GLY A 483 -24.66 -25.98 -3.64
N LEU A 484 -24.58 -27.23 -3.19
CA LEU A 484 -23.98 -27.54 -1.88
C LEU A 484 -22.52 -27.05 -1.80
N ILE A 485 -22.24 -26.26 -0.81
CA ILE A 485 -20.90 -25.79 -0.46
C ILE A 485 -20.58 -26.13 1.01
N ARG A 486 -19.31 -26.42 1.26
CA ARG A 486 -18.75 -26.53 2.61
C ARG A 486 -17.92 -25.29 2.90
N MET A 487 -18.09 -24.77 4.09
CA MET A 487 -17.37 -23.56 4.55
C MET A 487 -16.60 -23.85 5.82
N THR A 488 -15.46 -23.18 5.97
CA THR A 488 -14.65 -23.13 7.20
C THR A 488 -14.07 -21.73 7.37
N ILE A 489 -13.82 -21.32 8.62
CA ILE A 489 -13.14 -20.09 8.99
C ILE A 489 -11.86 -20.47 9.71
N ASP A 490 -10.72 -19.85 9.32
CA ASP A 490 -9.39 -20.06 9.88
C ASP A 490 -8.97 -21.56 9.91
N GLU A 491 -9.49 -22.34 8.96
CA GLU A 491 -9.28 -23.81 8.90
C GLU A 491 -9.76 -24.56 10.16
N ASP A 492 -10.50 -23.89 11.05
CA ASP A 492 -11.03 -24.50 12.27
C ASP A 492 -12.18 -25.45 11.93
N PRO A 493 -12.04 -26.77 12.19
CA PRO A 493 -13.09 -27.75 11.93
C PRO A 493 -14.39 -27.49 12.71
N SER A 494 -14.33 -26.80 13.85
CA SER A 494 -15.51 -26.45 14.65
C SER A 494 -16.42 -25.45 13.94
N THR A 495 -15.85 -24.62 13.06
CA THR A 495 -16.59 -23.67 12.23
C THR A 495 -17.20 -24.30 10.99
N GLN A 496 -16.87 -25.58 10.69
CA GLN A 496 -17.35 -26.21 9.45
C GLN A 496 -18.87 -26.25 9.37
N ARG A 497 -19.39 -25.76 8.25
CA ARG A 497 -20.81 -25.80 7.88
C ARG A 497 -20.96 -26.25 6.42
N ASN A 498 -22.06 -26.90 6.15
CA ASN A 498 -22.50 -27.19 4.79
C ASN A 498 -23.80 -26.42 4.54
N THR A 499 -23.89 -25.74 3.42
CA THR A 499 -25.10 -25.03 3.01
C THR A 499 -25.37 -25.20 1.52
N ALA A 500 -26.62 -25.09 1.14
CA ALA A 500 -27.05 -25.03 -0.24
C ALA A 500 -27.83 -23.72 -0.46
N PRO A 501 -27.16 -22.58 -0.58
CA PRO A 501 -27.81 -21.27 -0.58
C PRO A 501 -28.91 -21.14 -1.64
N TYR A 502 -28.73 -21.80 -2.77
CA TYR A 502 -29.67 -21.71 -3.87
C TYR A 502 -31.01 -22.45 -3.63
N THR A 503 -31.12 -23.28 -2.58
CA THR A 503 -32.40 -23.95 -2.23
C THR A 503 -33.45 -22.97 -1.73
N THR A 504 -33.01 -21.77 -1.27
CA THR A 504 -33.91 -20.71 -0.76
C THR A 504 -34.65 -19.97 -1.88
N VAL A 505 -34.26 -20.17 -3.15
CA VAL A 505 -34.75 -19.38 -4.29
C VAL A 505 -35.90 -20.08 -5.02
N SER A 506 -36.92 -19.32 -5.40
CA SER A 506 -37.93 -19.77 -6.33
C SER A 506 -37.32 -19.96 -7.73
N LYS A 507 -37.48 -21.18 -8.32
CA LYS A 507 -36.81 -21.60 -9.57
C LYS A 507 -37.17 -20.81 -10.84
N SER A 508 -37.97 -19.78 -10.75
CA SER A 508 -38.51 -19.07 -11.92
C SER A 508 -38.00 -17.63 -12.09
N THR A 509 -37.39 -17.03 -11.11
CA THR A 509 -37.10 -15.60 -11.14
C THR A 509 -35.60 -15.35 -10.98
N ALA A 510 -34.97 -14.76 -12.02
CA ALA A 510 -33.61 -14.24 -11.91
C ALA A 510 -33.57 -13.03 -10.96
N GLY A 511 -32.57 -12.97 -10.10
CA GLY A 511 -32.43 -11.89 -9.12
C GLY A 511 -31.25 -12.09 -8.18
N VAL A 512 -31.15 -11.21 -7.21
CA VAL A 512 -30.19 -11.29 -6.10
C VAL A 512 -30.94 -11.77 -4.86
N TYR A 513 -30.38 -12.74 -4.17
CA TYR A 513 -30.97 -13.40 -3.02
C TYR A 513 -29.95 -13.53 -1.90
N SER A 514 -30.43 -13.68 -0.67
CA SER A 514 -29.61 -13.88 0.51
C SER A 514 -29.84 -15.26 1.12
N ALA A 515 -28.77 -15.85 1.63
CA ALA A 515 -28.83 -17.11 2.38
C ALA A 515 -27.96 -17.01 3.64
N VAL A 516 -28.47 -17.53 4.77
CA VAL A 516 -27.72 -17.59 6.02
C VAL A 516 -26.62 -18.63 5.90
N LEU A 517 -25.36 -18.22 6.11
CA LEU A 517 -24.20 -19.10 6.21
C LEU A 517 -24.02 -19.63 7.62
N TYR A 518 -24.10 -18.71 8.60
CA TYR A 518 -24.07 -19.00 10.04
C TYR A 518 -25.16 -18.21 10.73
N ASP A 519 -26.01 -18.88 11.48
CA ASP A 519 -26.97 -18.19 12.37
C ASP A 519 -26.24 -17.46 13.50
N GLU A 520 -25.17 -18.06 14.00
CA GLU A 520 -24.25 -17.51 14.98
C GLU A 520 -22.83 -18.04 14.72
N ILE A 521 -21.85 -17.12 14.70
CA ILE A 521 -20.41 -17.40 14.73
C ILE A 521 -19.75 -16.40 15.66
N GLU A 522 -18.80 -16.87 16.49
CA GLU A 522 -18.06 -16.04 17.41
C GLU A 522 -16.62 -15.84 16.92
N PHE A 523 -16.20 -14.60 16.77
CA PHE A 523 -14.82 -14.21 16.55
C PHE A 523 -14.21 -13.78 17.88
N SER A 524 -13.20 -14.49 18.34
CA SER A 524 -12.55 -14.22 19.64
C SER A 524 -11.55 -13.06 19.58
N THR A 525 -11.12 -12.66 18.37
CA THR A 525 -10.14 -11.59 18.15
C THR A 525 -10.65 -10.61 17.10
N THR A 526 -10.24 -9.34 17.23
CA THR A 526 -10.46 -8.31 16.22
C THR A 526 -9.37 -8.45 15.15
N ALA A 527 -9.69 -9.11 14.05
CA ALA A 527 -8.73 -9.44 13.00
C ALA A 527 -9.41 -9.73 11.64
N SER A 528 -8.59 -9.85 10.61
CA SER A 528 -9.00 -10.48 9.34
C SER A 528 -8.87 -11.99 9.47
N HIS A 529 -9.90 -12.71 9.04
CA HIS A 529 -10.00 -14.16 9.11
C HIS A 529 -9.90 -14.79 7.72
N THR A 530 -9.48 -16.06 7.64
CA THR A 530 -9.50 -16.80 6.38
C THR A 530 -10.82 -17.53 6.22
N PHE A 531 -11.60 -17.11 5.24
CA PHE A 531 -12.83 -17.80 4.86
C PHE A 531 -12.56 -18.73 3.68
N ARG A 532 -12.90 -20.01 3.84
CA ARG A 532 -12.72 -21.01 2.79
C ARG A 532 -14.03 -21.69 2.47
N PHE A 533 -14.33 -21.85 1.18
CA PHE A 533 -15.42 -22.72 0.75
C PHE A 533 -14.99 -23.72 -0.33
N VAL A 534 -15.65 -24.87 -0.30
CA VAL A 534 -15.41 -26.02 -1.16
C VAL A 534 -16.71 -26.39 -1.85
N VAL A 535 -16.67 -26.61 -3.17
CA VAL A 535 -17.82 -27.07 -3.95
C VAL A 535 -18.09 -28.54 -3.66
N MET A 536 -19.17 -28.82 -2.97
CA MET A 536 -19.55 -30.18 -2.54
C MET A 536 -20.66 -30.79 -3.38
N ASP A 537 -21.24 -30.06 -4.35
CA ASP A 537 -22.32 -30.56 -5.20
C ASP A 537 -21.76 -31.54 -6.24
N PRO A 538 -22.22 -32.82 -6.24
CA PRO A 538 -21.74 -33.81 -7.19
C PRO A 538 -22.01 -33.46 -8.67
N ALA A 539 -23.02 -32.62 -8.97
CA ALA A 539 -23.29 -32.14 -10.31
C ALA A 539 -22.13 -31.36 -10.94
N ALA A 540 -21.26 -30.74 -10.09
CA ALA A 540 -20.08 -30.06 -10.54
C ALA A 540 -19.03 -31.00 -11.17
N SER A 541 -19.09 -32.30 -10.94
CA SER A 541 -18.15 -33.27 -11.54
C SER A 541 -18.45 -33.54 -13.02
N SER A 542 -19.68 -33.32 -13.46
CA SER A 542 -20.12 -33.60 -14.84
C SER A 542 -20.51 -32.35 -15.62
N ASN A 543 -20.63 -31.22 -14.98
CA ASN A 543 -21.08 -29.97 -15.59
C ASN A 543 -19.95 -28.91 -15.60
N LYS A 544 -19.38 -28.69 -16.78
CA LYS A 544 -18.27 -27.74 -16.99
C LYS A 544 -18.64 -26.28 -16.74
N ASN A 545 -19.92 -25.94 -16.69
CA ASN A 545 -20.42 -24.57 -16.45
C ASN A 545 -21.01 -24.41 -15.05
N PHE A 546 -20.66 -25.31 -14.13
CA PHE A 546 -21.12 -25.26 -12.76
C PHE A 546 -20.34 -24.20 -11.98
N SER A 547 -20.92 -23.03 -11.78
CA SER A 547 -20.26 -21.91 -11.12
C SER A 547 -21.11 -21.29 -10.01
N LEU A 548 -20.43 -20.77 -9.00
CA LEU A 548 -21.00 -20.00 -7.91
C LEU A 548 -21.02 -18.52 -8.33
N GLN A 549 -22.16 -17.85 -8.15
CA GLN A 549 -22.37 -16.44 -8.54
C GLN A 549 -22.52 -15.62 -7.25
N PHE A 550 -21.42 -15.27 -6.63
CA PHE A 550 -21.41 -14.61 -5.31
C PHE A 550 -21.22 -13.10 -5.45
N ASP A 551 -21.94 -12.36 -4.64
CA ASP A 551 -21.93 -10.92 -4.55
C ASP A 551 -21.11 -10.50 -3.32
N CYS A 552 -21.71 -10.50 -2.15
CA CYS A 552 -21.06 -10.11 -0.91
C CYS A 552 -21.42 -11.05 0.26
N ILE A 553 -20.64 -10.98 1.32
CA ILE A 553 -20.96 -11.60 2.62
C ILE A 553 -21.16 -10.51 3.65
N THR A 554 -22.31 -10.53 4.33
CA THR A 554 -22.64 -9.57 5.39
C THR A 554 -22.48 -10.23 6.75
N PHE A 555 -21.71 -9.58 7.62
CA PHE A 555 -21.57 -9.92 9.04
C PHE A 555 -22.49 -8.99 9.84
N ILE A 556 -23.51 -9.54 10.45
CA ILE A 556 -24.53 -8.80 11.22
C ILE A 556 -24.29 -9.10 12.70
N PRO A 557 -23.96 -8.10 13.53
CA PRO A 557 -23.79 -8.32 14.97
C PRO A 557 -25.05 -8.89 15.60
N ILE A 558 -24.88 -9.82 16.53
CA ILE A 558 -25.95 -10.34 17.38
C ILE A 558 -25.59 -10.13 18.84
N GLU A 559 -26.58 -9.67 19.63
CA GLU A 559 -26.41 -9.40 21.06
C GLU A 559 -26.16 -10.67 21.88
#